data_ada8fc9abf11f65b4c73e5b79f41f9cb
#
_entry.id   ada8fc9abf11f65b4c73e5b79f41f9cb
#
_cell.length_a   1.000
_cell.length_b   1.000
_cell.length_c   1.000
_cell.angle_alpha   90.00
_cell.angle_beta   90.00
_cell.angle_gamma   90.00
#
_symmetry.space_group_name_H-M   'P 1'
#
loop_
_entity.id
_entity.type
_entity.pdbx_description
1 polymer ?
#
loop_
_entity_poly.entity_id
_entity_poly.type
_entity_poly.pdbx_seq_one_letter_code
_entity_poly.pdbx_strand_id
1 'polypeptide(L)' 'MTRKLQRRLDAYKYELNSRIGFDNRRRWTQRVLADIEKSALTGKEKVMLRNAIIKAYEQI' A
#
# COMPACT_ATOMS: atom_id res chain seq x y z
N MET A 1 10.01 7.16 -8.43
CA MET A 1 8.56 7.25 -8.14
C MET A 1 8.12 8.70 -8.26
N THR A 2 6.98 8.96 -8.88
CA THR A 2 6.47 10.33 -9.02
C THR A 2 6.01 10.87 -7.68
N ARG A 3 5.90 12.22 -7.57
CA ARG A 3 5.41 12.85 -6.35
C ARG A 3 4.00 12.37 -5.98
N LYS A 4 3.14 12.19 -6.98
CA LYS A 4 1.77 11.72 -6.77
C LYS A 4 1.75 10.32 -6.17
N LEU A 5 2.57 9.42 -6.70
CA LEU A 5 2.69 8.05 -6.17
C LEU A 5 3.30 8.05 -4.77
N GLN A 6 4.30 8.90 -4.54
CA GLN A 6 4.94 9.00 -3.23
C GLN A 6 3.94 9.45 -2.17
N ARG A 7 3.10 10.44 -2.48
CA ARG A 7 2.06 10.90 -1.55
C ARG A 7 1.07 9.79 -1.24
N ARG A 8 0.68 9.03 -2.26
CA ARG A 8 -0.24 7.90 -2.08
C ARG A 8 0.37 6.83 -1.20
N LEU A 9 1.64 6.52 -1.43
CA LEU A 9 2.37 5.56 -0.61
C LEU A 9 2.50 6.03 0.84
N ASP A 10 2.81 7.30 1.05
CA ASP A 10 2.94 7.87 2.39
C ASP A 10 1.61 7.79 3.15
N ALA A 11 0.50 8.06 2.48
CA ALA A 11 -0.83 7.94 3.07
C ALA A 11 -1.14 6.49 3.47
N TYR A 12 -0.80 5.54 2.61
CA TYR A 12 -0.99 4.12 2.90
C TYR A 12 -0.13 3.67 4.08
N LYS A 13 1.12 4.10 4.12
CA LYS A 13 2.02 3.77 5.24
C LYS A 13 1.49 4.32 6.56
N TYR A 14 1.00 5.55 6.54
CA TYR A 14 0.42 6.16 7.73
C TYR A 14 -0.78 5.35 8.22
N GLU A 15 -1.69 4.97 7.34
CA GLU A 15 -2.85 4.17 7.72
C GLU A 15 -2.44 2.79 8.24
N LEU A 16 -1.47 2.16 7.61
CA LEU A 16 -0.97 0.86 8.04
C LEU A 16 -0.41 0.93 9.47
N ASN A 17 0.40 1.94 9.74
CA ASN A 17 1.04 2.12 11.04
C ASN A 17 0.04 2.50 12.13
N SER A 18 -1.07 3.12 11.77
CA SER A 18 -2.10 3.51 12.74
C SER A 18 -3.03 2.36 13.12
N ARG A 19 -3.00 1.26 12.39
CA ARG A 19 -3.84 0.10 12.69
C ARG A 19 -3.19 -0.80 13.72
N ILE A 20 -3.99 -1.31 14.65
CA ILE A 20 -3.52 -2.16 15.74
C ILE A 20 -4.03 -3.58 15.49
N GLY A 21 -3.15 -4.57 15.70
CA GLY A 21 -3.51 -5.97 15.57
C GLY A 21 -3.11 -6.57 14.23
N PHE A 22 -2.59 -7.78 14.29
CA PHE A 22 -2.08 -8.49 13.12
C PHE A 22 -3.17 -8.70 12.05
N ASP A 23 -4.34 -9.17 12.46
CA ASP A 23 -5.42 -9.45 11.52
C ASP A 23 -5.96 -8.18 10.87
N ASN A 24 -6.04 -7.09 11.62
CA ASN A 24 -6.49 -5.81 11.12
C ASN A 24 -5.54 -5.28 10.03
N ARG A 25 -4.24 -5.32 10.29
CA ARG A 25 -3.23 -4.90 9.32
C ARG A 25 -3.27 -5.76 8.06
N ARG A 26 -3.40 -7.07 8.24
CA ARG A 26 -3.46 -8.02 7.14
C ARG A 26 -4.65 -7.75 6.23
N ARG A 27 -5.84 -7.60 6.80
CA ARG A 27 -7.06 -7.31 6.03
C ARG A 27 -6.95 -6.01 5.27
N TRP A 28 -6.47 -4.98 5.94
CA TRP A 28 -6.31 -3.67 5.31
C TRP A 28 -5.34 -3.74 4.15
N THR A 29 -4.21 -4.40 4.34
CA THR A 29 -3.20 -4.56 3.31
C THR A 29 -3.76 -5.29 2.10
N GLN A 30 -4.48 -6.39 2.31
CA GLN A 30 -5.11 -7.13 1.21
C GLN A 30 -6.10 -6.28 0.45
N ARG A 31 -6.89 -5.47 1.14
CA ARG A 31 -7.85 -4.56 0.51
C ARG A 31 -7.15 -3.50 -0.32
N VAL A 32 -6.09 -2.91 0.20
CA VAL A 32 -5.32 -1.89 -0.51
C VAL A 32 -4.67 -2.47 -1.76
N LEU A 33 -4.11 -3.67 -1.67
CA LEU A 33 -3.50 -4.31 -2.84
C LEU A 33 -4.55 -4.55 -3.94
N ALA A 34 -5.76 -4.96 -3.56
CA ALA A 34 -6.86 -5.14 -4.51
C ALA A 34 -7.26 -3.80 -5.14
N ASP A 35 -7.32 -2.74 -4.35
CA ASP A 35 -7.65 -1.40 -4.85
C ASP A 35 -6.61 -0.90 -5.84
N ILE A 36 -5.34 -1.15 -5.58
CA ILE A 36 -4.25 -0.79 -6.49
C ILE A 36 -4.42 -1.52 -7.83
N GLU A 37 -4.76 -2.81 -7.79
CA GLU A 37 -4.99 -3.60 -8.99
C GLU A 37 -6.12 -3.04 -9.85
N LYS A 38 -7.16 -2.54 -9.22
CA LYS A 38 -8.33 -1.97 -9.90
C LYS A 38 -8.17 -0.51 -10.28
N SER A 39 -7.09 0.13 -9.85
CA SER A 39 -6.88 1.55 -10.10
C SER A 39 -6.51 1.82 -11.55
N ALA A 40 -6.54 3.10 -11.94
CA ALA A 40 -6.16 3.54 -13.28
C ALA A 40 -4.65 3.71 -13.48
N LEU A 41 -3.86 3.25 -12.50
CA LEU A 41 -2.40 3.34 -12.59
C LEU A 41 -1.87 2.43 -13.68
N THR A 42 -0.69 2.77 -14.23
CA THR A 42 -0.02 1.90 -15.19
C THR A 42 0.45 0.61 -14.51
N GLY A 43 0.73 -0.43 -15.30
CA GLY A 43 1.25 -1.68 -14.75
C GLY A 43 2.51 -1.48 -13.94
N LYS A 44 3.43 -0.64 -14.44
CA LYS A 44 4.68 -0.33 -13.73
C LYS A 44 4.42 0.36 -12.39
N GLU A 45 3.51 1.33 -12.37
CA GLU A 45 3.15 2.03 -11.15
C GLU A 45 2.49 1.11 -10.13
N LYS A 46 1.63 0.22 -10.59
CA LYS A 46 0.99 -0.77 -9.73
C LYS A 46 2.02 -1.67 -9.05
N VAL A 47 2.99 -2.16 -9.81
CA VAL A 47 4.04 -3.03 -9.28
C VAL A 47 4.89 -2.28 -8.24
N MET A 48 5.28 -1.05 -8.55
CA MET A 48 6.09 -0.25 -7.63
C MET A 48 5.36 0.01 -6.31
N LEU A 49 4.10 0.42 -6.39
CA LEU A 49 3.30 0.74 -5.22
C LEU A 49 3.01 -0.52 -4.39
N ARG A 50 2.63 -1.59 -5.05
CA ARG A 50 2.37 -2.88 -4.43
C ARG A 50 3.59 -3.38 -3.65
N ASN A 51 4.77 -3.38 -4.28
CA ASN A 51 5.99 -3.85 -3.65
C ASN A 51 6.36 -3.00 -2.44
N ALA A 52 6.17 -1.68 -2.52
CA ALA A 52 6.46 -0.78 -1.42
C ALA A 52 5.54 -1.04 -0.23
N ILE A 53 4.27 -1.33 -0.48
CA ILE A 53 3.30 -1.61 0.58
C ILE A 53 3.58 -2.96 1.24
N ILE A 54 3.89 -3.98 0.46
CA ILE A 54 4.25 -5.29 0.99
C ILE A 54 5.49 -5.17 1.88
N LYS A 55 6.49 -4.42 1.44
CA LYS A 55 7.71 -4.20 2.22
C LYS A 55 7.39 -3.48 3.53
N ALA A 56 6.54 -2.46 3.49
CA ALA A 56 6.14 -1.74 4.70
C ALA A 56 5.41 -2.66 5.68
N TYR A 57 4.53 -3.52 5.17
CA TYR A 57 3.81 -4.51 5.97
C TYR A 57 4.77 -5.49 6.67
N GLU A 58 5.78 -5.96 5.94
CA GLU A 58 6.74 -6.90 6.48
C GLU A 58 7.63 -6.30 7.57
N GLN A 59 7.77 -4.98 7.59
CA GLN A 59 8.63 -4.28 8.56
C GLN A 59 7.90 -3.94 9.87
N ILE A 60 6.64 -4.25 9.98
CA ILE A 60 5.87 -4.04 11.21
C ILE A 60 6.00 -5.26 12.17
#